data_a2c99e1de00abbb618dc23346d326da8
#
_entry.id   a2c99e1de00abbb618dc23346d326da8
#
_cell.length_a   1.000
_cell.length_b   1.000
_cell.length_c   1.000
_cell.angle_alpha   90.00
_cell.angle_beta   90.00
_cell.angle_gamma   90.00
#
_symmetry.space_group_name_H-M   'P 1'
#
loop_
_entity.id
_entity.type
_entity.pdbx_description
1 polymer ?
#
loop_
_entity_poly.entity_id
_entity_poly.type
_entity_poly.pdbx_seq_one_letter_code
_entity_poly.pdbx_strand_id
1 'polypeptide(L)'
;LFAAGDLALPAPDRKGGIPLMQALEKRKTVRAYSDREIPMQTLSNLLWAASGVNRADGRMTAPTARNLQEITLYVLLPSGIFRYDAPANRLVRISAENITGQVTGKAPLTVVYVADLKKQPKRELCAVDCGYISQNIYLYCASAGLGTVVRGSFDRSFAGKLKLPAGSEVFYIQSVGYPK
;
A
#
# COMPACT_ATOMS: atom_id res chain seq x y z
N LEU A 1 1.24 23.71 3.34
CA LEU A 1 2.69 23.62 3.13
C LEU A 1 3.12 22.17 3.36
N PHE A 2 3.73 21.53 2.35
CA PHE A 2 4.30 20.20 2.50
C PHE A 2 5.65 20.31 3.23
N ALA A 3 5.95 19.34 4.11
CA ALA A 3 7.27 19.24 4.68
C ALA A 3 8.30 18.92 3.57
N ALA A 4 9.54 19.38 3.74
CA ALA A 4 10.58 19.14 2.75
C ALA A 4 10.78 17.63 2.53
N GLY A 5 10.53 17.18 1.29
CA GLY A 5 10.66 15.80 0.88
C GLY A 5 9.36 14.99 0.80
N ASP A 6 8.21 15.52 1.23
CA ASP A 6 6.90 14.91 0.95
C ASP A 6 6.61 14.88 -0.56
N LEU A 7 5.86 13.87 -1.01
CA LEU A 7 5.45 13.74 -2.40
C LEU A 7 3.94 13.95 -2.52
N ALA A 8 3.54 15.00 -3.22
CA ALA A 8 2.16 15.17 -3.64
C ALA A 8 1.83 14.11 -4.71
N LEU A 9 0.78 13.33 -4.50
CA LEU A 9 0.30 12.41 -5.51
C LEU A 9 -0.68 13.14 -6.43
N PRO A 10 -0.67 12.88 -7.76
CA PRO A 10 -1.70 13.40 -8.64
C PRO A 10 -3.08 12.88 -8.21
N ALA A 11 -4.14 13.60 -8.57
CA ALA A 11 -5.50 13.14 -8.30
C ALA A 11 -5.70 11.74 -8.91
N PRO A 12 -6.29 10.78 -8.16
CA PRO A 12 -6.49 9.44 -8.67
C PRO A 12 -7.50 9.44 -9.83
N ASP A 13 -7.16 8.75 -10.91
CA ASP A 13 -8.11 8.49 -12.00
C ASP A 13 -9.08 7.38 -11.57
N ARG A 14 -10.34 7.75 -11.35
CA ARG A 14 -11.41 6.86 -10.90
C ARG A 14 -12.30 6.34 -12.01
N LYS A 15 -12.00 6.71 -13.27
CA LYS A 15 -12.77 6.31 -14.45
C LYS A 15 -12.06 5.28 -15.32
N GLY A 16 -10.77 5.05 -15.06
CA GLY A 16 -9.95 4.09 -15.79
C GLY A 16 -10.13 2.65 -15.31
N GLY A 17 -9.42 1.75 -15.96
CA GLY A 17 -9.38 0.33 -15.61
C GLY A 17 -10.22 -0.55 -16.52
N ILE A 18 -10.30 -1.85 -16.14
CA ILE A 18 -11.13 -2.87 -16.82
C ILE A 18 -12.34 -3.22 -15.95
N PRO A 19 -13.41 -3.80 -16.51
CA PRO A 19 -14.56 -4.27 -15.73
C PRO A 19 -14.13 -5.20 -14.59
N LEU A 20 -14.80 -5.11 -13.44
CA LEU A 20 -14.47 -5.87 -12.23
C LEU A 20 -14.33 -7.38 -12.48
N MET A 21 -15.24 -7.99 -13.25
CA MET A 21 -15.20 -9.43 -13.51
C MET A 21 -13.95 -9.82 -14.31
N GLN A 22 -13.51 -8.97 -15.23
CA GLN A 22 -12.25 -9.18 -15.94
C GLN A 22 -11.02 -9.01 -15.04
N ALA A 23 -11.06 -8.08 -14.09
CA ALA A 23 -9.99 -7.92 -13.10
C ALA A 23 -9.89 -9.15 -12.18
N LEU A 24 -11.03 -9.70 -11.74
CA LEU A 24 -11.09 -10.94 -10.96
C LEU A 24 -10.53 -12.13 -11.75
N GLU A 25 -10.89 -12.27 -13.02
CA GLU A 25 -10.39 -13.32 -13.91
C GLU A 25 -8.87 -13.24 -14.11
N LYS A 26 -8.34 -12.02 -14.31
CA LYS A 26 -6.90 -11.78 -14.54
C LYS A 26 -6.05 -11.81 -13.27
N ARG A 27 -6.66 -11.64 -12.09
CA ARG A 27 -5.96 -11.58 -10.82
C ARG A 27 -5.12 -12.85 -10.58
N LYS A 28 -3.83 -12.67 -10.44
CA LYS A 28 -2.89 -13.74 -10.08
C LYS A 28 -1.75 -13.20 -9.21
N THR A 29 -1.09 -14.10 -8.50
CA THR A 29 0.11 -13.76 -7.72
C THR A 29 1.32 -13.75 -8.66
N VAL A 30 2.08 -12.63 -8.62
CA VAL A 30 3.31 -12.43 -9.39
C VAL A 30 4.44 -12.14 -8.43
N ARG A 31 5.59 -12.83 -8.60
CA ARG A 31 6.76 -12.73 -7.73
C ARG A 31 8.03 -12.24 -8.42
N ALA A 32 7.99 -12.12 -9.74
CA ALA A 32 9.12 -11.65 -10.55
C ALA A 32 8.74 -10.35 -11.26
N TYR A 33 9.56 -9.32 -11.06
CA TYR A 33 9.31 -7.97 -11.54
C TYR A 33 10.47 -7.49 -12.42
N SER A 34 10.14 -6.68 -13.43
CA SER A 34 11.10 -5.92 -14.21
C SER A 34 11.59 -4.71 -13.42
N ASP A 35 12.65 -4.06 -13.91
CA ASP A 35 13.20 -2.84 -13.30
C ASP A 35 12.42 -1.57 -13.72
N ARG A 36 11.28 -1.73 -14.43
CA ARG A 36 10.46 -0.61 -14.88
C ARG A 36 9.85 0.12 -13.69
N GLU A 37 10.06 1.42 -13.64
CA GLU A 37 9.47 2.29 -12.61
C GLU A 37 7.94 2.35 -12.70
N ILE A 38 7.29 2.53 -11.56
CA ILE A 38 5.85 2.76 -11.47
C ILE A 38 5.61 4.26 -11.57
N PRO A 39 4.87 4.74 -12.61
CA PRO A 39 4.55 6.15 -12.75
C PRO A 39 3.78 6.68 -11.53
N MET A 40 3.98 7.95 -11.18
CA MET A 40 3.31 8.59 -10.03
C MET A 40 1.78 8.53 -10.14
N GLN A 41 1.19 8.64 -11.34
CA GLN A 41 -0.25 8.48 -11.54
C GLN A 41 -0.71 7.06 -11.20
N THR A 42 0.05 6.05 -11.64
CA THR A 42 -0.23 4.64 -11.33
C THR A 42 -0.11 4.37 -9.83
N LEU A 43 0.90 4.94 -9.17
CA LEU A 43 1.07 4.85 -7.72
C LEU A 43 -0.09 5.51 -6.97
N SER A 44 -0.52 6.70 -7.40
CA SER A 44 -1.67 7.39 -6.81
C SER A 44 -2.95 6.56 -6.94
N ASN A 45 -3.22 6.04 -8.12
CA ASN A 45 -4.40 5.21 -8.37
C ASN A 45 -4.38 3.93 -7.53
N LEU A 46 -3.21 3.28 -7.41
CA LEU A 46 -3.02 2.07 -6.60
C LEU A 46 -3.30 2.32 -5.11
N LEU A 47 -2.73 3.39 -4.55
CA LEU A 47 -2.90 3.72 -3.14
C LEU A 47 -4.33 4.16 -2.83
N TRP A 48 -4.95 4.91 -3.75
CA TRP A 48 -6.37 5.26 -3.62
C TRP A 48 -7.26 4.01 -3.71
N ALA A 49 -7.02 3.11 -4.64
CA ALA A 49 -7.75 1.83 -4.72
C ALA A 49 -7.57 1.01 -3.44
N ALA A 50 -6.37 0.98 -2.87
CA ALA A 50 -6.04 0.24 -1.66
C ALA A 50 -6.82 0.74 -0.44
N SER A 51 -6.70 2.03 -0.11
CA SER A 51 -7.31 2.63 1.09
C SER A 51 -7.48 4.15 0.96
N GLY A 52 -7.87 4.64 -0.22
CA GLY A 52 -8.19 6.05 -0.42
C GLY A 52 -9.54 6.44 0.16
N VAL A 53 -9.69 7.72 0.51
CA VAL A 53 -10.99 8.26 0.93
C VAL A 53 -11.92 8.35 -0.28
N ASN A 54 -13.07 7.71 -0.20
CA ASN A 54 -14.04 7.64 -1.30
C ASN A 54 -15.39 8.30 -0.98
N ARG A 55 -15.57 8.81 0.24
CA ARG A 55 -16.80 9.44 0.73
C ARG A 55 -16.51 10.68 1.57
N ALA A 56 -17.47 11.61 1.60
CA ALA A 56 -17.34 12.86 2.33
C ALA A 56 -17.18 12.69 3.86
N ASP A 57 -17.65 11.57 4.40
CA ASP A 57 -17.53 11.23 5.83
C ASP A 57 -16.15 10.63 6.22
N GLY A 58 -15.18 10.63 5.29
CA GLY A 58 -13.82 10.15 5.51
C GLY A 58 -13.65 8.63 5.46
N ARG A 59 -14.70 7.87 5.10
CA ARG A 59 -14.58 6.43 4.90
C ARG A 59 -13.80 6.11 3.65
N MET A 60 -13.19 4.92 3.63
CA MET A 60 -12.21 4.50 2.64
C MET A 60 -12.77 3.47 1.65
N THR A 61 -12.01 3.22 0.59
CA THR A 61 -12.30 2.18 -0.41
C THR A 61 -12.32 0.78 0.19
N ALA A 62 -11.46 0.50 1.17
CA ALA A 62 -11.49 -0.73 1.94
C ALA A 62 -12.28 -0.52 3.25
N PRO A 63 -13.17 -1.44 3.64
CA PRO A 63 -13.81 -1.39 4.96
C PRO A 63 -12.81 -1.73 6.06
N THR A 64 -13.09 -1.29 7.29
CA THR A 64 -12.42 -1.76 8.50
C THR A 64 -13.44 -2.11 9.57
N ALA A 65 -13.12 -3.07 10.42
CA ALA A 65 -13.99 -3.47 11.51
C ALA A 65 -14.39 -2.25 12.36
N ARG A 66 -15.68 -1.99 12.48
CA ARG A 66 -16.25 -0.82 13.21
C ARG A 66 -15.76 0.55 12.69
N ASN A 67 -15.23 0.60 11.47
CA ASN A 67 -14.63 1.79 10.86
C ASN A 67 -13.51 2.41 11.72
N LEU A 68 -12.68 1.59 12.35
CA LEU A 68 -11.60 2.06 13.22
C LEU A 68 -10.42 2.62 12.42
N GLN A 69 -10.30 2.25 11.14
CA GLN A 69 -9.24 2.73 10.23
C GLN A 69 -7.85 2.62 10.87
N GLU A 70 -7.61 1.48 11.50
CA GLU A 70 -6.38 1.21 12.24
C GLU A 70 -5.20 0.84 11.35
N ILE A 71 -5.45 0.47 10.07
CA ILE A 71 -4.40 0.10 9.13
C ILE A 71 -3.86 1.34 8.41
N THR A 72 -2.58 1.58 8.59
CA THR A 72 -1.82 2.62 7.88
C THR A 72 -0.90 1.97 6.86
N LEU A 73 -0.87 2.48 5.62
CA LEU A 73 0.04 2.01 4.60
C LEU A 73 1.34 2.82 4.63
N TYR A 74 2.47 2.11 4.76
CA TYR A 74 3.78 2.64 4.45
C TYR A 74 4.20 2.17 3.07
N VAL A 75 4.95 3.02 2.38
CA VAL A 75 5.33 2.82 0.98
C VAL A 75 6.83 2.89 0.87
N LEU A 76 7.45 1.80 0.45
CA LEU A 76 8.88 1.74 0.20
C LEU A 76 9.11 1.92 -1.30
N LEU A 77 9.86 2.95 -1.65
CA LEU A 77 10.28 3.30 -3.01
C LEU A 77 11.81 3.38 -3.06
N PRO A 78 12.44 3.35 -4.24
CA PRO A 78 13.86 3.65 -4.38
C PRO A 78 14.24 5.03 -3.81
N SER A 79 13.31 5.99 -3.83
CA SER A 79 13.49 7.35 -3.29
C SER A 79 13.35 7.45 -1.78
N GLY A 80 12.97 6.39 -1.07
CA GLY A 80 12.87 6.38 0.39
C GLY A 80 11.64 5.67 0.96
N ILE A 81 11.42 5.92 2.24
CA ILE A 81 10.31 5.37 3.04
C ILE A 81 9.27 6.47 3.24
N PHE A 82 8.02 6.15 2.97
CA PHE A 82 6.90 7.08 3.09
C PHE A 82 5.74 6.46 3.85
N ARG A 83 4.89 7.32 4.41
CA ARG A 83 3.57 6.97 4.94
C ARG A 83 2.50 7.58 4.05
N TYR A 84 1.53 6.79 3.63
CA TYR A 84 0.40 7.29 2.85
C TYR A 84 -0.57 8.06 3.75
N ASP A 85 -0.83 9.29 3.38
CA ASP A 85 -1.84 10.18 3.97
C ASP A 85 -3.05 10.18 3.02
N ALA A 86 -4.00 9.28 3.28
CA ALA A 86 -5.14 9.07 2.40
C ALA A 86 -6.06 10.30 2.26
N PRO A 87 -6.40 11.05 3.34
CA PRO A 87 -7.19 12.26 3.22
C PRO A 87 -6.56 13.33 2.32
N ALA A 88 -5.25 13.48 2.38
CA ALA A 88 -4.53 14.48 1.59
C ALA A 88 -4.00 13.93 0.25
N ASN A 89 -4.19 12.64 -0.01
CA ASN A 89 -3.63 11.92 -1.17
C ASN A 89 -2.16 12.25 -1.42
N ARG A 90 -1.32 12.04 -0.41
CA ARG A 90 0.12 12.32 -0.46
C ARG A 90 0.94 11.26 0.26
N LEU A 91 2.22 11.25 -0.04
CA LEU A 91 3.22 10.46 0.67
C LEU A 91 4.03 11.37 1.59
N VAL A 92 3.90 11.14 2.90
CA VAL A 92 4.67 11.83 3.93
C VAL A 92 6.01 11.11 4.08
N ARG A 93 7.12 11.80 3.88
CA ARG A 93 8.45 11.21 3.96
C ARG A 93 8.83 10.85 5.39
N ILE A 94 9.21 9.61 5.62
CA ILE A 94 9.76 9.12 6.89
C ILE A 94 11.29 9.12 6.85
N SER A 95 11.87 8.67 5.72
CA SER A 95 13.32 8.57 5.53
C SER A 95 13.64 8.63 4.04
N ALA A 96 14.84 9.13 3.70
CA ALA A 96 15.37 9.09 2.34
C ALA A 96 16.11 7.76 2.03
N GLU A 97 16.19 6.84 3.00
CA GLU A 97 16.90 5.57 2.83
C GLU A 97 16.14 4.63 1.89
N ASN A 98 16.83 4.10 0.89
CA ASN A 98 16.28 3.04 0.05
C ASN A 98 16.49 1.67 0.72
N ILE A 99 15.40 1.05 1.14
CA ILE A 99 15.40 -0.29 1.75
C ILE A 99 14.66 -1.34 0.92
N THR A 100 14.21 -1.02 -0.28
CA THR A 100 13.42 -1.93 -1.12
C THR A 100 14.11 -3.25 -1.35
N GLY A 101 15.41 -3.23 -1.67
CA GLY A 101 16.22 -4.42 -1.88
C GLY A 101 16.34 -5.34 -0.66
N GLN A 102 16.30 -4.77 0.55
CA GLN A 102 16.39 -5.52 1.81
C GLN A 102 15.08 -6.22 2.16
N VAL A 103 13.95 -5.66 1.76
CA VAL A 103 12.62 -6.13 2.18
C VAL A 103 12.03 -7.11 1.17
N THR A 104 12.10 -6.81 -0.11
CA THR A 104 11.42 -7.60 -1.16
C THR A 104 12.28 -7.90 -2.39
N GLY A 105 13.57 -7.65 -2.31
CA GLY A 105 14.50 -7.89 -3.42
C GLY A 105 14.29 -6.88 -4.56
N LYS A 106 13.87 -7.37 -5.74
CA LYS A 106 13.79 -6.55 -6.97
C LYS A 106 12.45 -5.84 -7.20
N ALA A 107 11.51 -5.86 -6.24
CA ALA A 107 10.26 -5.14 -6.43
C ALA A 107 10.48 -3.61 -6.35
N PRO A 108 10.04 -2.84 -7.36
CA PRO A 108 10.24 -1.38 -7.38
C PRO A 108 9.38 -0.65 -6.34
N LEU A 109 8.34 -1.30 -5.83
CA LEU A 109 7.42 -0.78 -4.83
C LEU A 109 7.07 -1.87 -3.82
N THR A 110 7.07 -1.51 -2.54
CA THR A 110 6.52 -2.36 -1.48
C THR A 110 5.55 -1.55 -0.63
N VAL A 111 4.34 -2.05 -0.48
CA VAL A 111 3.36 -1.56 0.48
C VAL A 111 3.52 -2.35 1.77
N VAL A 112 3.64 -1.66 2.90
CA VAL A 112 3.76 -2.25 4.24
C VAL A 112 2.50 -1.91 5.01
N TYR A 113 1.85 -2.93 5.55
CA TYR A 113 0.61 -2.80 6.33
C TYR A 113 0.96 -2.68 7.80
N VAL A 114 0.66 -1.55 8.39
CA VAL A 114 0.92 -1.25 9.79
C VAL A 114 -0.41 -1.12 10.53
N ALA A 115 -0.64 -1.94 11.53
CA ALA A 115 -1.82 -1.89 12.38
C ALA A 115 -1.54 -1.14 13.68
N ASP A 116 -2.43 -0.23 14.05
CA ASP A 116 -2.47 0.43 15.35
C ASP A 116 -3.29 -0.45 16.33
N LEU A 117 -2.60 -1.21 17.18
CA LEU A 117 -3.21 -2.12 18.14
C LEU A 117 -3.87 -1.39 19.33
N LYS A 118 -3.65 -0.08 19.48
CA LYS A 118 -4.40 0.74 20.44
C LYS A 118 -5.82 1.03 19.95
N LYS A 119 -5.99 1.21 18.62
CA LYS A 119 -7.30 1.37 17.99
C LYS A 119 -8.05 0.04 17.89
N GLN A 120 -7.35 -1.01 17.43
CA GLN A 120 -7.91 -2.35 17.25
C GLN A 120 -7.01 -3.40 17.91
N PRO A 121 -7.30 -3.78 19.17
CA PRO A 121 -6.48 -4.76 19.90
C PRO A 121 -6.64 -6.20 19.38
N LYS A 122 -7.69 -6.48 18.62
CA LYS A 122 -7.94 -7.83 18.06
C LYS A 122 -7.16 -8.01 16.77
N ARG A 123 -6.05 -8.73 16.84
CA ARG A 123 -5.13 -8.96 15.72
C ARG A 123 -5.80 -9.64 14.53
N GLU A 124 -6.75 -10.54 14.79
CA GLU A 124 -7.53 -11.22 13.75
C GLU A 124 -8.35 -10.23 12.91
N LEU A 125 -8.91 -9.19 13.51
CA LEU A 125 -9.64 -8.14 12.78
C LEU A 125 -8.69 -7.27 11.96
N CYS A 126 -7.53 -6.90 12.52
CA CYS A 126 -6.49 -6.20 11.75
C CYS A 126 -6.04 -7.03 10.53
N ALA A 127 -5.91 -8.35 10.67
CA ALA A 127 -5.53 -9.23 9.58
C ALA A 127 -6.61 -9.29 8.48
N VAL A 128 -7.89 -9.34 8.87
CA VAL A 128 -9.02 -9.28 7.94
C VAL A 128 -9.03 -7.96 7.18
N ASP A 129 -8.87 -6.83 7.88
CA ASP A 129 -8.88 -5.48 7.30
C ASP A 129 -7.68 -5.27 6.34
N CYS A 130 -6.50 -5.82 6.68
CA CYS A 130 -5.38 -5.91 5.73
C CYS A 130 -5.75 -6.72 4.48
N GLY A 131 -6.52 -7.79 4.61
CA GLY A 131 -6.98 -8.61 3.49
C GLY A 131 -7.86 -7.84 2.50
N TYR A 132 -8.77 -6.98 3.00
CA TYR A 132 -9.60 -6.11 2.14
C TYR A 132 -8.72 -5.15 1.33
N ILE A 133 -7.76 -4.49 1.98
CA ILE A 133 -6.83 -3.57 1.31
C ILE A 133 -5.98 -4.33 0.29
N SER A 134 -5.45 -5.49 0.67
CA SER A 134 -4.62 -6.33 -0.21
C SER A 134 -5.37 -6.77 -1.45
N GLN A 135 -6.63 -7.18 -1.31
CA GLN A 135 -7.45 -7.59 -2.46
C GLN A 135 -7.70 -6.40 -3.42
N ASN A 136 -7.93 -5.19 -2.90
CA ASN A 136 -8.05 -4.00 -3.73
C ASN A 136 -6.76 -3.77 -4.55
N ILE A 137 -5.58 -3.94 -3.94
CA ILE A 137 -4.29 -3.85 -4.65
C ILE A 137 -4.19 -4.93 -5.72
N TYR A 138 -4.57 -6.18 -5.42
CA TYR A 138 -4.56 -7.26 -6.41
C TYR A 138 -5.43 -6.96 -7.63
N LEU A 139 -6.66 -6.47 -7.40
CA LEU A 139 -7.60 -6.14 -8.47
C LEU A 139 -7.13 -4.94 -9.30
N TYR A 140 -6.61 -3.92 -8.63
CA TYR A 140 -6.03 -2.78 -9.34
C TYR A 140 -4.82 -3.21 -10.18
N CYS A 141 -3.91 -4.01 -9.64
CA CYS A 141 -2.76 -4.51 -10.38
C CYS A 141 -3.18 -5.33 -11.61
N ALA A 142 -4.17 -6.21 -11.46
CA ALA A 142 -4.72 -6.98 -12.58
C ALA A 142 -5.31 -6.08 -13.67
N SER A 143 -5.94 -4.97 -13.27
CA SER A 143 -6.52 -3.97 -14.18
C SER A 143 -5.45 -3.12 -14.89
N ALA A 144 -4.35 -2.81 -14.20
CA ALA A 144 -3.30 -1.90 -14.67
C ALA A 144 -2.09 -2.59 -15.32
N GLY A 145 -2.15 -3.91 -15.53
CA GLY A 145 -1.02 -4.67 -16.08
C GLY A 145 0.17 -4.81 -15.11
N LEU A 146 -0.07 -4.63 -13.82
CA LEU A 146 0.91 -4.83 -12.75
C LEU A 146 0.82 -6.25 -12.17
N GLY A 147 1.91 -6.68 -11.57
CA GLY A 147 1.97 -7.89 -10.75
C GLY A 147 2.12 -7.56 -9.27
N THR A 148 1.60 -8.43 -8.40
CA THR A 148 1.70 -8.22 -6.96
C THR A 148 1.69 -9.54 -6.20
N VAL A 149 2.27 -9.51 -4.97
CA VAL A 149 2.17 -10.59 -3.98
C VAL A 149 2.17 -10.03 -2.58
N VAL A 150 1.20 -10.43 -1.76
CA VAL A 150 1.19 -10.18 -0.32
C VAL A 150 1.95 -11.30 0.41
N ARG A 151 2.71 -10.93 1.46
CA ARG A 151 3.47 -11.86 2.29
C ARG A 151 3.24 -11.58 3.76
N GLY A 152 2.98 -12.65 4.54
CA GLY A 152 2.95 -12.62 6.01
C GLY A 152 4.29 -13.07 6.62
N SER A 153 5.10 -13.84 5.86
CA SER A 153 6.45 -14.26 6.27
C SER A 153 7.48 -13.39 5.55
N PHE A 154 8.25 -12.62 6.32
CA PHE A 154 9.32 -11.73 5.87
C PHE A 154 10.21 -11.35 7.05
N ASP A 155 11.43 -10.90 6.78
CA ASP A 155 12.31 -10.33 7.79
C ASP A 155 11.75 -9.00 8.30
N ARG A 156 11.49 -8.89 9.60
CA ARG A 156 10.95 -7.70 10.25
C ARG A 156 12.00 -6.72 10.75
N SER A 157 13.29 -6.98 10.54
CA SER A 157 14.39 -6.13 11.01
C SER A 157 14.30 -4.69 10.51
N PHE A 158 13.68 -4.47 9.34
CA PHE A 158 13.49 -3.14 8.79
C PHE A 158 12.46 -2.28 9.54
N ALA A 159 11.60 -2.88 10.40
CA ALA A 159 10.49 -2.17 11.04
C ALA A 159 10.95 -0.95 11.86
N GLY A 160 12.13 -1.01 12.46
CA GLY A 160 12.73 0.13 13.19
C GLY A 160 12.95 1.37 12.31
N LYS A 161 13.16 1.20 11.00
CA LYS A 161 13.35 2.29 10.05
C LYS A 161 12.05 3.01 9.69
N LEU A 162 10.90 2.42 9.96
CA LEU A 162 9.59 3.00 9.68
C LEU A 162 9.17 4.08 10.69
N LYS A 163 9.86 4.19 11.83
CA LYS A 163 9.53 5.11 12.94
C LYS A 163 8.05 4.99 13.35
N LEU A 164 7.62 3.77 13.62
CA LEU A 164 6.23 3.46 13.94
C LEU A 164 5.78 4.11 15.25
N PRO A 165 4.52 4.60 15.32
CA PRO A 165 3.93 5.00 16.60
C PRO A 165 3.91 3.84 17.61
N ALA A 166 4.03 4.15 18.91
CA ALA A 166 3.95 3.15 19.97
C ALA A 166 2.61 2.39 19.94
N GLY A 167 2.68 1.05 19.94
CA GLY A 167 1.52 0.18 19.84
C GLY A 167 1.13 -0.17 18.38
N SER A 168 1.96 0.23 17.41
CA SER A 168 1.78 -0.17 16.02
C SER A 168 2.72 -1.31 15.64
N GLU A 169 2.25 -2.22 14.79
CA GLU A 169 3.02 -3.36 14.30
C GLU A 169 2.88 -3.55 12.78
N VAL A 170 3.94 -4.08 12.15
CA VAL A 170 3.89 -4.52 10.75
C VAL A 170 3.19 -5.87 10.67
N PHE A 171 2.08 -5.95 9.95
CA PHE A 171 1.31 -7.18 9.75
C PHE A 171 1.71 -7.91 8.48
N TYR A 172 1.71 -7.22 7.35
CA TYR A 172 2.00 -7.77 6.03
C TYR A 172 2.84 -6.81 5.22
N ILE A 173 3.45 -7.34 4.18
CA ILE A 173 4.06 -6.56 3.09
C ILE A 173 3.47 -7.02 1.77
N GLN A 174 3.37 -6.12 0.80
CA GLN A 174 2.89 -6.44 -0.54
C GLN A 174 3.78 -5.79 -1.59
N SER A 175 4.47 -6.62 -2.36
CA SER A 175 5.32 -6.18 -3.46
C SER A 175 4.48 -5.86 -4.68
N VAL A 176 4.82 -4.81 -5.42
CA VAL A 176 4.15 -4.41 -6.66
C VAL A 176 5.20 -4.03 -7.70
N GLY A 177 4.97 -4.40 -8.95
CA GLY A 177 5.83 -4.05 -10.08
C GLY A 177 5.26 -4.56 -11.39
N TYR A 178 5.89 -4.20 -12.50
CA TYR A 178 5.54 -4.80 -13.79
C TYR A 178 6.11 -6.22 -13.85
N PRO A 179 5.32 -7.20 -14.27
CA PRO A 179 5.80 -8.58 -14.46
C PRO A 179 6.98 -8.64 -15.42
N LYS A 180 7.90 -9.61 -15.19
CA LYS A 180 8.92 -10.01 -16.19
C LYS A 180 8.30 -10.82 -17.30
#